data_05e96943ea73c056ed4435265c892626
#
_entry.id   05e96943ea73c056ed4435265c892626
#
_cell.length_a   1.000
_cell.length_b   1.000
_cell.length_c   1.000
_cell.angle_alpha   90.00
_cell.angle_beta   90.00
_cell.angle_gamma   90.00
#
_symmetry.space_group_name_H-M   'P 1'
#
loop_
_entity.id
_entity.type
_entity.pdbx_description
1 polymer ?
#
loop_
_entity_poly.entity_id
_entity_poly.type
_entity_poly.pdbx_seq_one_letter_code
_entity_poly.pdbx_strand_id
1 'polypeptide(L)'
;MAHQSHPRLLHVVDSFSPAAGGTTEGIRKLAQSSAGTVELVCLDDPQEAYLQGQSFPIHALGPGKGSYRFSPRLQPWLEENLQRFDGLVIHGLWQWHSYGSYRVVHGRMPYVVFPHGMLDPYFKRAFPVKHAKKQVYWLAREYRVLRDARAVCFTTAMERDSAVKTFWPQRWHATVASLGTSAPVGDRALQREVFLSRFPALRSRRFFLFLSRIHTKKGCDLLLAALGRLAAAHPELDLVMAGPDEERLQTQLEAQAKRLGIDRRVHWTGMLGGDLKWGAFYAAQAFVLPSHQENFGVAVVEALACEVPVLISDKVNIWPEIVQDQAGIVNEDTAEGTYRSMVTLLAMHPEERQRMVANGLACFRARYEMRSTARALDELF
;
A
#
# COMPACT_ATOMS: atom_id res chain seq x y z
N MET A 1 31.43 21.78 7.78
CA MET A 1 30.23 20.98 7.41
C MET A 1 29.75 20.32 8.69
N ALA A 2 28.62 20.77 9.24
CA ALA A 2 28.04 20.11 10.40
C ALA A 2 27.65 18.69 10.01
N HIS A 3 28.14 17.68 10.74
CA HIS A 3 27.61 16.32 10.64
C HIS A 3 26.11 16.40 10.99
N GLN A 4 25.23 16.32 9.99
CA GLN A 4 23.82 16.04 10.22
C GLN A 4 23.74 14.65 10.83
N SER A 5 23.60 14.58 12.15
CA SER A 5 23.30 13.31 12.81
C SER A 5 21.88 12.92 12.42
N HIS A 6 21.74 11.81 11.71
CA HIS A 6 20.43 11.25 11.39
C HIS A 6 19.73 10.77 12.66
N PRO A 7 18.40 10.98 12.80
CA PRO A 7 17.68 10.61 14.02
C PRO A 7 17.64 9.09 14.23
N ARG A 8 17.59 8.70 15.49
CA ARG A 8 17.30 7.32 15.93
C ARG A 8 15.80 7.20 16.16
N LEU A 9 15.10 6.51 15.28
CA LEU A 9 13.64 6.43 15.29
C LEU A 9 13.16 5.06 15.77
N LEU A 10 12.15 5.07 16.64
CA LEU A 10 11.42 3.88 17.05
C LEU A 10 10.08 3.82 16.32
N HIS A 11 9.88 2.83 15.47
CA HIS A 11 8.59 2.56 14.83
C HIS A 11 7.75 1.63 15.70
N VAL A 12 6.47 1.94 15.87
CA VAL A 12 5.55 1.12 16.67
C VAL A 12 4.33 0.73 15.84
N VAL A 13 4.06 -0.58 15.78
CA VAL A 13 2.94 -1.18 15.03
C VAL A 13 2.16 -2.15 15.91
N ASP A 14 0.93 -2.44 15.58
CA ASP A 14 0.17 -3.53 16.23
C ASP A 14 0.67 -4.91 15.80
N SER A 15 0.98 -5.09 14.52
CA SER A 15 1.54 -6.32 13.95
C SER A 15 2.47 -6.03 12.77
N PHE A 16 3.54 -6.80 12.67
CA PHE A 16 4.48 -6.77 11.55
C PHE A 16 4.32 -7.98 10.63
N SER A 17 3.18 -8.67 10.73
CA SER A 17 2.86 -9.83 9.90
C SER A 17 2.77 -9.46 8.42
N PRO A 18 3.33 -10.29 7.51
CA PRO A 18 3.16 -10.13 6.06
C PRO A 18 1.70 -10.13 5.59
N ALA A 19 0.79 -10.73 6.36
CA ALA A 19 -0.64 -10.73 6.07
C ALA A 19 -1.27 -9.31 6.09
N ALA A 20 -0.66 -8.34 6.79
CA ALA A 20 -1.08 -6.94 6.74
C ALA A 20 -0.78 -6.27 5.37
N GLY A 21 -0.05 -6.94 4.48
CA GLY A 21 0.13 -6.55 3.09
C GLY A 21 1.01 -5.31 2.90
N GLY A 22 0.54 -4.38 2.05
CA GLY A 22 1.33 -3.22 1.61
C GLY A 22 1.81 -2.31 2.74
N THR A 23 1.08 -2.19 3.85
CA THR A 23 1.48 -1.36 5.00
C THR A 23 2.74 -1.90 5.66
N THR A 24 2.77 -3.21 5.99
CA THR A 24 3.96 -3.85 6.58
C THR A 24 5.17 -3.77 5.66
N GLU A 25 4.97 -4.00 4.36
CA GLU A 25 6.05 -3.90 3.39
C GLU A 25 6.54 -2.45 3.23
N GLY A 26 5.64 -1.46 3.27
CA GLY A 26 6.00 -0.04 3.26
C GLY A 26 6.84 0.35 4.48
N ILE A 27 6.46 -0.08 5.68
CA ILE A 27 7.22 0.16 6.92
C ILE A 27 8.60 -0.51 6.85
N ARG A 28 8.68 -1.76 6.35
CA ARG A 28 9.95 -2.47 6.17
C ARG A 28 10.89 -1.71 5.24
N LYS A 29 10.40 -1.28 4.08
CA LYS A 29 11.19 -0.52 3.11
C LYS A 29 11.59 0.85 3.65
N LEU A 30 10.71 1.52 4.41
CA LEU A 30 11.01 2.79 5.06
C LEU A 30 12.17 2.63 6.06
N ALA A 31 12.10 1.63 6.93
CA ALA A 31 13.16 1.32 7.89
C ALA A 31 14.51 1.00 7.20
N GLN A 32 14.46 0.23 6.10
CA GLN A 32 15.66 -0.11 5.32
C GLN A 32 16.25 1.06 4.53
N SER A 33 15.46 2.09 4.25
CA SER A 33 15.86 3.25 3.45
C SER A 33 16.25 4.47 4.29
N SER A 34 16.00 4.43 5.59
CA SER A 34 16.41 5.49 6.53
C SER A 34 17.94 5.59 6.56
N ALA A 35 18.45 6.82 6.59
CA ALA A 35 19.88 7.08 6.81
C ALA A 35 20.26 6.99 8.29
N GLY A 36 19.26 7.14 9.18
CA GLY A 36 19.40 6.99 10.63
C GLY A 36 19.25 5.56 11.13
N THR A 37 19.29 5.40 12.42
CA THR A 37 19.00 4.11 13.08
C THR A 37 17.49 3.94 13.25
N VAL A 38 16.97 2.80 12.81
CA VAL A 38 15.56 2.44 13.00
C VAL A 38 15.45 1.15 13.79
N GLU A 39 14.61 1.16 14.82
CA GLU A 39 14.17 -0.05 15.51
C GLU A 39 12.64 -0.12 15.46
N LEU A 40 12.07 -1.30 15.58
CA LEU A 40 10.62 -1.52 15.50
C LEU A 40 10.10 -2.27 16.72
N VAL A 41 8.99 -1.80 17.28
CA VAL A 41 8.20 -2.49 18.29
C VAL A 41 6.91 -3.01 17.65
N CYS A 42 6.58 -4.28 17.87
CA CYS A 42 5.28 -4.85 17.50
C CYS A 42 4.65 -5.62 18.67
N LEU A 43 3.35 -5.91 18.54
CA LEU A 43 2.60 -6.69 19.53
C LEU A 43 2.35 -8.12 19.05
N ASP A 44 3.22 -8.64 18.20
CA ASP A 44 3.23 -10.04 17.75
C ASP A 44 3.90 -10.95 18.78
N ASP A 45 3.67 -12.25 18.65
CA ASP A 45 4.39 -13.24 19.44
C ASP A 45 5.88 -13.23 19.05
N PRO A 46 6.82 -13.16 20.00
CA PRO A 46 8.26 -13.19 19.70
C PRO A 46 8.73 -14.42 18.91
N GLN A 47 7.96 -15.51 18.92
CA GLN A 47 8.30 -16.75 18.22
C GLN A 47 7.90 -16.77 16.75
N GLU A 48 7.23 -15.72 16.25
CA GLU A 48 6.80 -15.64 14.85
C GLU A 48 8.00 -15.60 13.89
N ALA A 49 8.03 -16.55 12.96
CA ALA A 49 9.15 -16.72 12.04
C ALA A 49 9.42 -15.49 11.15
N TYR A 50 8.37 -14.74 10.78
CA TYR A 50 8.51 -13.54 9.93
C TYR A 50 9.21 -12.36 10.62
N LEU A 51 9.43 -12.40 11.92
CA LEU A 51 10.20 -11.40 12.66
C LEU A 51 11.71 -11.62 12.54
N GLN A 52 12.12 -12.83 12.15
CA GLN A 52 13.53 -13.19 12.03
C GLN A 52 14.16 -12.70 10.73
N GLY A 53 15.49 -12.50 10.72
CA GLY A 53 16.25 -12.14 9.53
C GLY A 53 16.00 -10.73 8.98
N GLN A 54 15.39 -9.85 9.78
CA GLN A 54 15.21 -8.45 9.40
C GLN A 54 16.54 -7.68 9.52
N SER A 55 16.73 -6.65 8.69
CA SER A 55 17.96 -5.83 8.66
C SER A 55 18.00 -4.75 9.76
N PHE A 56 16.99 -4.67 10.60
CA PHE A 56 16.89 -3.75 11.74
C PHE A 56 16.31 -4.49 12.94
N PRO A 57 16.58 -4.02 14.18
CA PRO A 57 16.09 -4.65 15.40
C PRO A 57 14.56 -4.60 15.50
N ILE A 58 13.94 -5.75 15.84
CA ILE A 58 12.51 -5.84 16.14
C ILE A 58 12.31 -6.34 17.57
N HIS A 59 11.50 -5.61 18.32
CA HIS A 59 11.11 -5.90 19.69
C HIS A 59 9.65 -6.37 19.71
N ALA A 60 9.44 -7.68 19.75
CA ALA A 60 8.10 -8.25 19.81
C ALA A 60 7.63 -8.33 21.27
N LEU A 61 6.68 -7.47 21.61
CA LEU A 61 6.16 -7.30 22.98
C LEU A 61 4.80 -7.98 23.20
N GLY A 62 4.40 -8.85 22.28
CA GLY A 62 3.17 -9.61 22.35
C GLY A 62 3.32 -11.01 22.96
N PRO A 63 2.33 -11.90 22.70
CA PRO A 63 1.18 -11.67 21.83
C PRO A 63 0.16 -10.68 22.42
N GLY A 64 -0.28 -9.74 21.61
CA GLY A 64 -1.32 -8.79 22.00
C GLY A 64 -2.69 -9.47 22.15
N LYS A 65 -3.39 -9.22 23.26
CA LYS A 65 -4.66 -9.86 23.62
C LYS A 65 -5.87 -9.20 22.96
N GLY A 66 -6.77 -10.01 22.42
CA GLY A 66 -8.04 -9.58 21.82
C GLY A 66 -7.89 -8.68 20.57
N SER A 67 -8.99 -8.15 20.07
CA SER A 67 -9.01 -7.26 18.90
C SER A 67 -8.31 -5.91 19.16
N TYR A 68 -8.17 -5.50 20.41
CA TYR A 68 -7.45 -4.31 20.83
C TYR A 68 -5.94 -4.51 20.88
N ARG A 69 -5.47 -5.77 20.78
CA ARG A 69 -4.05 -6.14 20.81
C ARG A 69 -3.34 -5.65 22.08
N PHE A 70 -4.02 -5.73 23.24
CA PHE A 70 -3.45 -5.27 24.51
C PHE A 70 -2.23 -6.09 24.92
N SER A 71 -1.13 -5.40 25.20
CA SER A 71 0.08 -5.99 25.80
C SER A 71 0.53 -5.18 27.02
N PRO A 72 0.67 -5.82 28.19
CA PRO A 72 1.18 -5.17 29.39
C PRO A 72 2.69 -4.84 29.30
N ARG A 73 3.42 -5.43 28.34
CA ARG A 73 4.86 -5.23 28.16
C ARG A 73 5.20 -3.92 27.46
N LEU A 74 4.27 -3.35 26.67
CA LEU A 74 4.55 -2.18 25.82
C LEU A 74 5.02 -0.96 26.62
N GLN A 75 4.26 -0.57 27.63
CA GLN A 75 4.57 0.65 28.38
C GLN A 75 5.87 0.54 29.21
N PRO A 76 6.09 -0.51 30.01
CA PRO A 76 7.35 -0.68 30.73
C PRO A 76 8.56 -0.69 29.79
N TRP A 77 8.48 -1.41 28.68
CA TRP A 77 9.56 -1.46 27.71
C TRP A 77 9.87 -0.06 27.12
N LEU A 78 8.82 0.70 26.76
CA LEU A 78 9.01 2.08 26.27
C LEU A 78 9.65 2.97 27.35
N GLU A 79 9.20 2.89 28.59
CA GLU A 79 9.75 3.68 29.70
C GLU A 79 11.25 3.42 29.92
N GLU A 80 11.66 2.17 29.82
CA GLU A 80 13.06 1.73 30.00
C GLU A 80 13.96 2.14 28.81
N ASN A 81 13.39 2.19 27.59
CA ASN A 81 14.18 2.36 26.36
C ASN A 81 14.06 3.73 25.70
N LEU A 82 13.19 4.60 26.17
CA LEU A 82 12.86 5.88 25.50
C LEU A 82 14.10 6.74 25.22
N GLN A 83 15.06 6.76 26.13
CA GLN A 83 16.31 7.56 26.04
C GLN A 83 17.22 7.15 24.87
N ARG A 84 16.98 5.98 24.26
CA ARG A 84 17.78 5.49 23.13
C ARG A 84 17.39 6.15 21.81
N PHE A 85 16.23 6.81 21.75
CA PHE A 85 15.61 7.31 20.53
C PHE A 85 15.41 8.81 20.56
N ASP A 86 15.44 9.43 19.40
CA ASP A 86 15.20 10.85 19.19
C ASP A 86 13.73 11.13 18.84
N GLY A 87 12.99 10.09 18.39
CA GLY A 87 11.58 10.19 18.05
C GLY A 87 10.87 8.85 17.89
N LEU A 88 9.54 8.92 17.91
CA LEU A 88 8.67 7.74 17.78
C LEU A 88 7.70 7.91 16.60
N VAL A 89 7.54 6.83 15.82
CA VAL A 89 6.62 6.76 14.67
C VAL A 89 5.54 5.73 14.95
N ILE A 90 4.30 6.17 15.15
CA ILE A 90 3.14 5.30 15.38
C ILE A 90 2.47 4.97 14.05
N HIS A 91 2.36 3.69 13.72
CA HIS A 91 1.71 3.23 12.51
C HIS A 91 0.36 2.59 12.79
N GLY A 92 -0.72 3.21 12.34
CA GLY A 92 -2.08 2.75 12.56
C GLY A 92 -2.72 3.31 13.82
N LEU A 93 -4.02 3.10 13.92
CA LEU A 93 -4.90 3.62 14.96
C LEU A 93 -5.73 2.47 15.56
N TRP A 94 -6.47 2.75 16.64
CA TRP A 94 -7.53 1.91 17.23
C TRP A 94 -7.05 0.75 18.10
N GLN A 95 -5.80 0.31 18.03
CA GLN A 95 -5.21 -0.73 18.86
C GLN A 95 -4.33 -0.14 19.97
N TRP A 96 -3.91 -1.01 20.89
CA TRP A 96 -3.15 -0.63 22.08
C TRP A 96 -1.82 0.07 21.80
N HIS A 97 -1.14 -0.32 20.72
CA HIS A 97 0.14 0.27 20.35
C HIS A 97 0.03 1.80 20.16
N SER A 98 -1.07 2.31 19.61
CA SER A 98 -1.30 3.75 19.41
C SER A 98 -1.42 4.48 20.75
N TYR A 99 -2.51 4.21 21.49
CA TYR A 99 -2.78 4.91 22.74
C TYR A 99 -1.80 4.52 23.86
N GLY A 100 -1.34 3.28 23.91
CA GLY A 100 -0.35 2.80 24.88
C GLY A 100 0.98 3.53 24.75
N SER A 101 1.47 3.75 23.53
CA SER A 101 2.69 4.52 23.27
C SER A 101 2.50 5.99 23.60
N TYR A 102 1.39 6.59 23.17
CA TYR A 102 1.08 7.99 23.50
C TYR A 102 1.19 8.28 25.01
N ARG A 103 0.66 7.39 25.85
CA ARG A 103 0.71 7.56 27.31
C ARG A 103 2.13 7.67 27.88
N VAL A 104 3.10 7.07 27.22
CA VAL A 104 4.50 7.09 27.66
C VAL A 104 5.25 8.29 27.07
N VAL A 105 5.04 8.56 25.76
CA VAL A 105 5.87 9.54 25.06
C VAL A 105 5.35 10.97 25.14
N HIS A 106 4.07 11.17 25.44
CA HIS A 106 3.47 12.50 25.51
C HIS A 106 4.19 13.40 26.51
N GLY A 107 4.64 14.57 26.04
CA GLY A 107 5.43 15.54 26.81
C GLY A 107 6.86 15.13 27.10
N ARG A 108 7.34 13.98 26.61
CA ARG A 108 8.70 13.45 26.87
C ARG A 108 9.53 13.29 25.60
N MET A 109 8.89 12.98 24.48
CA MET A 109 9.55 12.71 23.20
C MET A 109 8.65 13.16 22.05
N PRO A 110 9.19 13.75 20.97
CA PRO A 110 8.43 14.01 19.75
C PRO A 110 7.97 12.69 19.11
N TYR A 111 6.74 12.69 18.57
CA TYR A 111 6.22 11.55 17.83
C TYR A 111 5.35 11.98 16.66
N VAL A 112 5.30 11.15 15.65
CA VAL A 112 4.42 11.30 14.49
C VAL A 112 3.50 10.09 14.35
N VAL A 113 2.38 10.26 13.64
CA VAL A 113 1.37 9.21 13.46
C VAL A 113 1.05 9.02 11.99
N PHE A 114 1.10 7.79 11.50
CA PHE A 114 0.64 7.40 10.18
C PHE A 114 -0.71 6.66 10.29
N PRO A 115 -1.85 7.25 9.89
CA PRO A 115 -3.16 6.59 9.98
C PRO A 115 -3.38 5.44 9.00
N HIS A 116 -2.63 5.38 7.89
CA HIS A 116 -2.73 4.32 6.86
C HIS A 116 -4.16 4.08 6.34
N GLY A 117 -4.90 5.13 6.02
CA GLY A 117 -6.28 5.04 5.51
C GLY A 117 -7.33 4.74 6.58
N MET A 118 -6.96 4.62 7.85
CA MET A 118 -7.91 4.27 8.93
C MET A 118 -8.90 5.40 9.27
N LEU A 119 -8.68 6.60 8.74
CA LEU A 119 -9.57 7.76 8.84
C LEU A 119 -10.41 8.00 7.56
N ASP A 120 -10.51 7.02 6.67
CA ASP A 120 -11.29 7.13 5.45
C ASP A 120 -12.81 7.19 5.76
N PRO A 121 -13.55 8.17 5.19
CA PRO A 121 -15.01 8.30 5.37
C PRO A 121 -15.82 7.12 4.83
N TYR A 122 -15.26 6.27 3.98
CA TYR A 122 -15.91 5.04 3.51
C TYR A 122 -16.43 4.20 4.67
N PHE A 123 -15.60 4.02 5.73
CA PHE A 123 -16.00 3.21 6.88
C PHE A 123 -17.16 3.79 7.69
N LYS A 124 -17.33 5.12 7.67
CA LYS A 124 -18.48 5.79 8.28
C LYS A 124 -19.78 5.45 7.56
N ARG A 125 -19.74 5.38 6.23
CA ARG A 125 -20.91 5.07 5.40
C ARG A 125 -21.24 3.57 5.40
N ALA A 126 -20.23 2.72 5.24
CA ALA A 126 -20.39 1.28 5.14
C ALA A 126 -20.76 0.62 6.49
N PHE A 127 -20.29 1.18 7.62
CA PHE A 127 -20.46 0.57 8.95
C PHE A 127 -20.83 1.61 10.02
N PRO A 128 -22.03 2.22 9.97
CA PRO A 128 -22.40 3.35 10.83
C PRO A 128 -22.40 3.02 12.32
N VAL A 129 -22.84 1.83 12.73
CA VAL A 129 -22.83 1.40 14.14
C VAL A 129 -21.41 1.24 14.67
N LYS A 130 -20.51 0.63 13.87
CA LYS A 130 -19.10 0.51 14.22
C LYS A 130 -18.44 1.89 14.29
N HIS A 131 -18.83 2.79 13.41
CA HIS A 131 -18.34 4.16 13.41
C HIS A 131 -18.75 4.91 14.68
N ALA A 132 -20.01 4.79 15.13
CA ALA A 132 -20.48 5.42 16.38
C ALA A 132 -19.67 4.93 17.60
N LYS A 133 -19.40 3.63 17.70
CA LYS A 133 -18.52 3.08 18.74
C LYS A 133 -17.09 3.65 18.65
N LYS A 134 -16.56 3.78 17.45
CA LYS A 134 -15.25 4.40 17.22
C LYS A 134 -15.23 5.89 17.55
N GLN A 135 -16.34 6.62 17.35
CA GLN A 135 -16.46 8.03 17.72
C GLN A 135 -16.35 8.22 19.26
N VAL A 136 -16.92 7.33 20.06
CA VAL A 136 -16.75 7.36 21.53
C VAL A 136 -15.30 7.10 21.91
N TYR A 137 -14.67 6.09 21.31
CA TYR A 137 -13.26 5.77 21.54
C TYR A 137 -12.34 6.94 21.10
N TRP A 138 -12.67 7.58 19.98
CA TRP A 138 -12.02 8.78 19.48
C TRP A 138 -11.97 9.88 20.53
N LEU A 139 -13.11 10.25 21.06
CA LEU A 139 -13.21 11.30 22.10
C LEU A 139 -12.43 10.96 23.37
N ALA A 140 -12.48 9.69 23.77
CA ALA A 140 -11.83 9.24 25.00
C ALA A 140 -10.30 9.13 24.88
N ARG A 141 -9.78 8.74 23.72
CA ARG A 141 -8.37 8.31 23.57
C ARG A 141 -7.72 8.82 22.30
N GLU A 142 -8.16 8.36 21.13
CA GLU A 142 -7.41 8.47 19.87
C GLU A 142 -7.27 9.93 19.41
N TYR A 143 -8.26 10.78 19.65
CA TYR A 143 -8.16 12.21 19.33
C TYR A 143 -6.93 12.88 19.99
N ARG A 144 -6.61 12.51 21.22
CA ARG A 144 -5.44 13.06 21.92
C ARG A 144 -4.14 12.62 21.27
N VAL A 145 -4.06 11.37 20.81
CA VAL A 145 -2.90 10.83 20.12
C VAL A 145 -2.58 11.66 18.87
N LEU A 146 -3.61 11.99 18.07
CA LEU A 146 -3.41 12.75 16.84
C LEU A 146 -3.23 14.25 17.10
N ARG A 147 -3.97 14.82 18.06
CA ARG A 147 -3.89 16.24 18.42
C ARG A 147 -2.50 16.65 18.90
N ASP A 148 -1.90 15.81 19.73
CA ASP A 148 -0.64 16.11 20.41
C ASP A 148 0.58 15.61 19.64
N ALA A 149 0.37 14.92 18.51
CA ALA A 149 1.44 14.51 17.62
C ALA A 149 2.13 15.72 16.97
N ARG A 150 3.44 15.65 16.81
CA ARG A 150 4.23 16.63 16.06
C ARG A 150 3.72 16.77 14.61
N ALA A 151 3.36 15.64 14.01
CA ALA A 151 2.67 15.59 12.72
C ALA A 151 1.81 14.33 12.59
N VAL A 152 0.69 14.45 11.89
CA VAL A 152 -0.07 13.30 11.36
C VAL A 152 0.27 13.18 9.89
N CYS A 153 0.95 12.09 9.54
CA CYS A 153 1.52 11.83 8.22
C CYS A 153 0.53 11.03 7.37
N PHE A 154 -0.04 11.66 6.37
CA PHE A 154 -0.91 11.01 5.40
C PHE A 154 -0.11 10.55 4.19
N THR A 155 -0.46 9.39 3.64
CA THR A 155 0.26 8.83 2.50
C THR A 155 -0.04 9.55 1.19
N THR A 156 -1.18 10.24 1.12
CA THR A 156 -1.61 11.04 -0.03
C THR A 156 -2.31 12.33 0.40
N ALA A 157 -2.36 13.33 -0.49
CA ALA A 157 -3.13 14.54 -0.26
C ALA A 157 -4.64 14.23 -0.11
N MET A 158 -5.16 13.29 -0.90
CA MET A 158 -6.56 12.86 -0.82
C MET A 158 -6.89 12.18 0.51
N GLU A 159 -5.99 11.37 1.05
CA GLU A 159 -6.16 10.78 2.40
C GLU A 159 -6.27 11.88 3.45
N ARG A 160 -5.35 12.86 3.43
CA ARG A 160 -5.37 14.02 4.32
C ARG A 160 -6.70 14.77 4.26
N ASP A 161 -7.14 15.13 3.04
CA ASP A 161 -8.34 15.95 2.83
C ASP A 161 -9.65 15.18 3.11
N SER A 162 -9.61 13.86 3.05
CA SER A 162 -10.73 12.98 3.42
C SER A 162 -10.83 12.76 4.92
N ALA A 163 -9.70 12.63 5.60
CA ALA A 163 -9.64 12.26 7.02
C ALA A 163 -10.43 13.23 7.91
N VAL A 164 -10.43 14.53 7.58
CA VAL A 164 -11.16 15.56 8.33
C VAL A 164 -12.69 15.39 8.34
N LYS A 165 -13.24 14.54 7.45
CA LYS A 165 -14.68 14.29 7.31
C LYS A 165 -15.17 13.11 8.15
N THR A 166 -14.27 12.40 8.85
CA THR A 166 -14.59 11.11 9.45
C THR A 166 -14.98 11.22 10.93
N PHE A 167 -14.16 11.83 11.75
CA PHE A 167 -14.40 11.95 13.20
C PHE A 167 -14.43 13.41 13.66
N TRP A 168 -15.07 13.67 14.80
CA TRP A 168 -15.14 15.00 15.43
C TRP A 168 -14.86 14.89 16.94
N PRO A 169 -14.14 15.86 17.54
CA PRO A 169 -13.39 16.95 16.88
C PRO A 169 -12.16 16.45 16.14
N GLN A 170 -11.63 17.25 15.21
CA GLN A 170 -10.35 17.02 14.59
C GLN A 170 -9.46 18.26 14.73
N ARG A 171 -8.24 18.06 15.21
CA ARG A 171 -7.22 19.09 15.31
C ARG A 171 -5.87 18.39 15.37
N TRP A 172 -5.11 18.50 14.30
CA TRP A 172 -3.75 17.94 14.18
C TRP A 172 -2.94 18.73 13.16
N HIS A 173 -1.62 18.61 13.22
CA HIS A 173 -0.73 19.10 12.18
C HIS A 173 -0.62 18.04 11.08
N ALA A 174 -1.27 18.28 9.95
CA ALA A 174 -1.28 17.33 8.83
C ALA A 174 -0.08 17.57 7.91
N THR A 175 0.63 16.51 7.55
CA THR A 175 1.63 16.51 6.48
C THR A 175 1.37 15.36 5.52
N VAL A 176 1.89 15.46 4.29
CA VAL A 176 1.87 14.35 3.33
C VAL A 176 3.27 13.74 3.31
N ALA A 177 3.35 12.48 3.69
CA ALA A 177 4.56 11.67 3.64
C ALA A 177 4.20 10.35 2.96
N SER A 178 4.38 10.31 1.65
CA SER A 178 4.01 9.12 0.85
C SER A 178 4.81 7.90 1.31
N LEU A 179 4.12 6.80 1.58
CA LEU A 179 4.79 5.51 1.74
C LEU A 179 5.18 5.02 0.35
N GLY A 180 6.36 5.41 -0.08
CA GLY A 180 6.90 5.01 -1.37
C GLY A 180 7.24 3.52 -1.45
N THR A 181 7.95 3.17 -2.50
CA THR A 181 8.58 1.86 -2.64
C THR A 181 10.01 2.02 -3.15
N SER A 182 10.83 0.98 -2.98
CA SER A 182 12.14 0.95 -3.62
C SER A 182 11.99 0.45 -5.04
N ALA A 183 12.84 0.95 -5.94
CA ALA A 183 12.97 0.38 -7.28
C ALA A 183 13.31 -1.12 -7.17
N PRO A 184 12.86 -1.95 -8.12
CA PRO A 184 13.25 -3.36 -8.17
C PRO A 184 14.77 -3.51 -8.22
N VAL A 185 15.28 -4.50 -7.48
CA VAL A 185 16.70 -4.87 -7.52
C VAL A 185 16.84 -6.15 -8.33
N GLY A 186 17.86 -6.23 -9.19
CA GLY A 186 18.14 -7.40 -10.01
C GLY A 186 18.05 -7.14 -11.51
N ASP A 187 18.26 -8.18 -12.29
CA ASP A 187 18.19 -8.11 -13.75
C ASP A 187 16.75 -8.28 -14.25
N ARG A 188 16.29 -7.29 -14.99
CA ARG A 188 14.92 -7.24 -15.55
C ARG A 188 14.61 -8.42 -16.46
N ALA A 189 15.58 -8.80 -17.34
CA ALA A 189 15.37 -9.87 -18.29
C ALA A 189 15.31 -11.23 -17.58
N LEU A 190 16.19 -11.43 -16.59
CA LEU A 190 16.21 -12.64 -15.78
C LEU A 190 14.90 -12.78 -14.96
N GLN A 191 14.46 -11.73 -14.30
CA GLN A 191 13.22 -11.75 -13.52
C GLN A 191 11.99 -12.03 -14.40
N ARG A 192 11.95 -11.42 -15.59
CA ARG A 192 10.91 -11.71 -16.59
C ARG A 192 10.92 -13.18 -17.00
N GLU A 193 12.11 -13.74 -17.22
CA GLU A 193 12.25 -15.15 -17.57
C GLU A 193 11.85 -16.08 -16.43
N VAL A 194 12.19 -15.77 -15.18
CA VAL A 194 11.75 -16.51 -13.98
C VAL A 194 10.22 -16.60 -13.94
N PHE A 195 9.53 -15.48 -14.17
CA PHE A 195 8.07 -15.47 -14.20
C PHE A 195 7.51 -16.31 -15.37
N LEU A 196 8.02 -16.11 -16.59
CA LEU A 196 7.52 -16.84 -17.76
C LEU A 196 7.88 -18.34 -17.75
N SER A 197 8.94 -18.72 -17.07
CA SER A 197 9.25 -20.15 -16.84
C SER A 197 8.28 -20.80 -15.85
N ARG A 198 7.83 -20.03 -14.84
CA ARG A 198 6.80 -20.52 -13.90
C ARG A 198 5.41 -20.57 -14.52
N PHE A 199 5.12 -19.69 -15.48
CA PHE A 199 3.83 -19.59 -16.17
C PHE A 199 4.02 -19.67 -17.71
N PRO A 200 4.41 -20.82 -18.26
CA PRO A 200 4.84 -20.96 -19.67
C PRO A 200 3.72 -20.64 -20.67
N ALA A 201 2.46 -20.79 -20.29
CA ALA A 201 1.31 -20.42 -21.13
C ALA A 201 1.29 -18.94 -21.50
N LEU A 202 1.95 -18.08 -20.73
CA LEU A 202 2.01 -16.64 -20.95
C LEU A 202 3.15 -16.20 -21.88
N ARG A 203 4.07 -17.10 -22.32
CA ARG A 203 5.22 -16.72 -23.16
C ARG A 203 4.86 -16.08 -24.49
N SER A 204 3.82 -16.60 -25.12
CA SER A 204 3.31 -16.12 -26.42
C SER A 204 2.08 -15.23 -26.30
N ARG A 205 1.71 -14.83 -25.09
CA ARG A 205 0.50 -14.06 -24.81
C ARG A 205 0.84 -12.63 -24.39
N ARG A 206 0.03 -11.68 -24.82
CA ARG A 206 -0.01 -10.34 -24.22
C ARG A 206 -0.97 -10.38 -23.05
N PHE A 207 -0.66 -9.75 -21.93
CA PHE A 207 -1.59 -9.76 -20.81
C PHE A 207 -1.57 -8.46 -20.02
N PHE A 208 -2.72 -8.14 -19.44
CA PHE A 208 -2.83 -7.16 -18.37
C PHE A 208 -2.57 -7.83 -17.03
N LEU A 209 -1.88 -7.12 -16.13
CA LEU A 209 -1.58 -7.58 -14.78
C LEU A 209 -2.46 -6.86 -13.77
N PHE A 210 -3.20 -7.62 -12.98
CA PHE A 210 -3.74 -7.20 -11.69
C PHE A 210 -2.88 -7.83 -10.59
N LEU A 211 -2.42 -7.02 -9.64
CA LEU A 211 -1.65 -7.49 -8.49
C LEU A 211 -2.12 -6.79 -7.22
N SER A 212 -3.00 -7.45 -6.48
CA SER A 212 -3.56 -7.01 -5.22
C SER A 212 -4.28 -8.18 -4.54
N ARG A 213 -4.72 -8.03 -3.29
CA ARG A 213 -5.65 -8.99 -2.70
C ARG A 213 -6.90 -9.14 -3.58
N ILE A 214 -7.37 -10.36 -3.77
CA ILE A 214 -8.65 -10.62 -4.42
C ILE A 214 -9.76 -10.23 -3.42
N HIS A 215 -10.34 -9.05 -3.63
CA HIS A 215 -11.26 -8.44 -2.67
C HIS A 215 -12.27 -7.57 -3.42
N THR A 216 -13.51 -7.50 -2.94
CA THR A 216 -14.59 -6.72 -3.57
C THR A 216 -14.21 -5.26 -3.84
N LYS A 217 -13.43 -4.63 -2.95
CA LYS A 217 -12.95 -3.25 -3.13
C LYS A 217 -11.98 -3.05 -4.29
N LYS A 218 -11.41 -4.13 -4.85
CA LYS A 218 -10.35 -4.04 -5.87
C LYS A 218 -10.84 -4.08 -7.30
N GLY A 219 -12.17 -4.23 -7.51
CA GLY A 219 -12.78 -4.17 -8.83
C GLY A 219 -12.36 -5.35 -9.74
N CYS A 220 -12.13 -6.54 -9.16
CA CYS A 220 -11.77 -7.74 -9.93
C CYS A 220 -12.83 -8.11 -10.96
N ASP A 221 -14.10 -7.92 -10.61
CA ASP A 221 -15.27 -8.13 -11.47
C ASP A 221 -15.32 -7.17 -12.66
N LEU A 222 -14.86 -5.92 -12.46
CA LEU A 222 -14.78 -4.90 -13.49
C LEU A 222 -13.74 -5.27 -14.55
N LEU A 223 -12.60 -5.86 -14.12
CA LEU A 223 -11.55 -6.35 -15.02
C LEU A 223 -12.07 -7.48 -15.90
N LEU A 224 -12.78 -8.44 -15.33
CA LEU A 224 -13.35 -9.55 -16.08
C LEU A 224 -14.40 -9.05 -17.08
N ALA A 225 -15.26 -8.12 -16.68
CA ALA A 225 -16.24 -7.51 -17.57
C ALA A 225 -15.57 -6.76 -18.75
N ALA A 226 -14.51 -5.99 -18.48
CA ALA A 226 -13.75 -5.27 -19.50
C ALA A 226 -13.03 -6.24 -20.47
N LEU A 227 -12.36 -7.29 -19.96
CA LEU A 227 -11.71 -8.29 -20.80
C LEU A 227 -12.73 -9.05 -21.65
N GLY A 228 -13.91 -9.40 -21.10
CA GLY A 228 -14.99 -10.05 -21.85
C GLY A 228 -15.43 -9.24 -23.08
N ARG A 229 -15.50 -7.92 -22.96
CA ARG A 229 -15.82 -7.02 -24.08
C ARG A 229 -14.70 -6.93 -25.12
N LEU A 230 -13.44 -7.04 -24.68
CA LEU A 230 -12.27 -7.02 -25.58
C LEU A 230 -12.02 -8.36 -26.27
N ALA A 231 -12.59 -9.42 -25.76
CA ALA A 231 -12.23 -10.79 -26.11
C ALA A 231 -12.28 -11.11 -27.60
N ALA A 232 -13.29 -10.64 -28.31
CA ALA A 232 -13.46 -10.91 -29.75
C ALA A 232 -12.45 -10.10 -30.60
N ALA A 233 -12.18 -8.85 -30.24
CA ALA A 233 -11.27 -7.97 -30.97
C ALA A 233 -9.79 -8.25 -30.68
N HIS A 234 -9.48 -8.80 -29.52
CA HIS A 234 -8.12 -9.05 -29.04
C HIS A 234 -7.97 -10.50 -28.55
N PRO A 235 -7.96 -11.50 -29.43
CA PRO A 235 -7.87 -12.92 -29.05
C PRO A 235 -6.51 -13.28 -28.41
N GLU A 236 -5.47 -12.48 -28.64
CA GLU A 236 -4.13 -12.65 -28.07
C GLU A 236 -3.97 -12.12 -26.63
N LEU A 237 -4.98 -11.41 -26.11
CA LEU A 237 -4.87 -10.68 -24.85
C LEU A 237 -5.45 -11.49 -23.68
N ASP A 238 -4.69 -11.66 -22.63
CA ASP A 238 -5.04 -12.38 -21.42
C ASP A 238 -5.07 -11.44 -20.19
N LEU A 239 -5.48 -11.97 -19.05
CA LEU A 239 -5.45 -11.30 -17.76
C LEU A 239 -4.75 -12.18 -16.73
N VAL A 240 -3.75 -11.63 -16.05
CA VAL A 240 -3.11 -12.28 -14.89
C VAL A 240 -3.67 -11.66 -13.62
N MET A 241 -4.25 -12.48 -12.76
CA MET A 241 -4.82 -12.13 -11.47
C MET A 241 -3.89 -12.67 -10.38
N ALA A 242 -3.12 -11.76 -9.77
CA ALA A 242 -2.11 -12.10 -8.76
C ALA A 242 -2.50 -11.54 -7.38
N GLY A 243 -2.49 -12.39 -6.37
CA GLY A 243 -2.71 -12.02 -4.98
C GLY A 243 -3.47 -13.07 -4.17
N PRO A 244 -3.51 -12.91 -2.84
CA PRO A 244 -4.24 -13.82 -1.97
C PRO A 244 -5.75 -13.58 -2.06
N ASP A 245 -6.52 -14.65 -1.91
CA ASP A 245 -7.99 -14.67 -1.90
C ASP A 245 -8.51 -15.01 -0.49
N GLU A 246 -8.44 -14.04 0.42
CA GLU A 246 -8.87 -14.21 1.81
C GLU A 246 -10.40 -14.28 1.95
N GLU A 247 -11.14 -13.65 1.05
CA GLU A 247 -12.61 -13.61 1.05
C GLU A 247 -13.26 -14.73 0.23
N ARG A 248 -12.46 -15.61 -0.38
CA ARG A 248 -12.93 -16.70 -1.25
C ARG A 248 -13.77 -16.22 -2.44
N LEU A 249 -13.39 -15.07 -3.00
CA LEU A 249 -14.08 -14.49 -4.15
C LEU A 249 -13.70 -15.13 -5.47
N GLN A 250 -12.54 -15.77 -5.56
CA GLN A 250 -12.01 -16.35 -6.79
C GLN A 250 -13.02 -17.27 -7.47
N THR A 251 -13.68 -18.14 -6.71
CA THR A 251 -14.71 -19.06 -7.28
C THR A 251 -15.85 -18.31 -7.98
N GLN A 252 -16.29 -17.18 -7.42
CA GLN A 252 -17.35 -16.37 -8.05
C GLN A 252 -16.84 -15.67 -9.31
N LEU A 253 -15.61 -15.19 -9.28
CA LEU A 253 -14.95 -14.54 -10.42
C LEU A 253 -14.65 -15.52 -11.54
N GLU A 254 -14.26 -16.75 -11.24
CA GLU A 254 -14.11 -17.85 -12.22
C GLU A 254 -15.44 -18.17 -12.89
N ALA A 255 -16.53 -18.24 -12.12
CA ALA A 255 -17.87 -18.42 -12.68
C ALA A 255 -18.27 -17.23 -13.58
N GLN A 256 -17.89 -16.00 -13.23
CA GLN A 256 -18.08 -14.82 -14.09
C GLN A 256 -17.25 -14.94 -15.37
N ALA A 257 -15.97 -15.28 -15.29
CA ALA A 257 -15.10 -15.46 -16.44
C ALA A 257 -15.67 -16.52 -17.41
N LYS A 258 -16.19 -17.63 -16.87
CA LYS A 258 -16.85 -18.68 -17.67
C LYS A 258 -18.11 -18.17 -18.38
N ARG A 259 -18.97 -17.41 -17.70
CA ARG A 259 -20.15 -16.79 -18.33
C ARG A 259 -19.79 -15.82 -19.46
N LEU A 260 -18.64 -15.15 -19.33
CA LEU A 260 -18.12 -14.23 -20.35
C LEU A 260 -17.32 -14.93 -21.46
N GLY A 261 -17.10 -16.25 -21.38
CA GLY A 261 -16.33 -17.03 -22.35
C GLY A 261 -14.83 -16.72 -22.37
N ILE A 262 -14.29 -16.24 -21.23
CA ILE A 262 -12.88 -15.82 -21.08
C ILE A 262 -12.12 -16.62 -20.02
N ASP A 263 -12.71 -17.69 -19.49
CA ASP A 263 -12.12 -18.50 -18.42
C ASP A 263 -10.70 -19.01 -18.74
N ARG A 264 -10.43 -19.37 -19.99
CA ARG A 264 -9.11 -19.81 -20.45
C ARG A 264 -8.08 -18.69 -20.63
N ARG A 265 -8.52 -17.46 -20.49
CA ARG A 265 -7.70 -16.24 -20.67
C ARG A 265 -7.41 -15.50 -19.36
N VAL A 266 -7.91 -16.04 -18.25
CA VAL A 266 -7.67 -15.51 -16.90
C VAL A 266 -6.77 -16.48 -16.14
N HIS A 267 -5.60 -16.00 -15.76
CA HIS A 267 -4.57 -16.80 -15.09
C HIS A 267 -4.47 -16.38 -13.61
N TRP A 268 -4.85 -17.27 -12.72
CA TRP A 268 -4.78 -17.07 -11.28
C TRP A 268 -3.43 -17.57 -10.76
N THR A 269 -2.59 -16.68 -10.26
CA THR A 269 -1.23 -17.05 -9.85
C THR A 269 -1.07 -17.23 -8.34
N GLY A 270 -2.06 -16.81 -7.55
CA GLY A 270 -1.89 -16.63 -6.12
C GLY A 270 -0.93 -15.47 -5.80
N MET A 271 -0.40 -15.46 -4.59
CA MET A 271 0.53 -14.41 -4.16
C MET A 271 1.87 -14.54 -4.87
N LEU A 272 2.35 -13.46 -5.46
CA LEU A 272 3.68 -13.34 -6.06
C LEU A 272 4.61 -12.54 -5.17
N GLY A 273 5.87 -13.00 -5.02
CA GLY A 273 6.92 -12.33 -4.27
C GLY A 273 8.27 -12.38 -4.97
N GLY A 274 9.23 -11.57 -4.53
CA GLY A 274 10.59 -11.56 -5.08
C GLY A 274 10.63 -11.39 -6.60
N ASP A 275 11.48 -12.16 -7.26
CA ASP A 275 11.69 -12.09 -8.71
C ASP A 275 10.45 -12.48 -9.53
N LEU A 276 9.57 -13.34 -9.01
CA LEU A 276 8.30 -13.66 -9.67
C LEU A 276 7.38 -12.44 -9.76
N LYS A 277 7.33 -11.62 -8.71
CA LYS A 277 6.52 -10.39 -8.70
C LYS A 277 7.06 -9.37 -9.71
N TRP A 278 8.34 -9.11 -9.68
CA TRP A 278 8.96 -8.16 -10.61
C TRP A 278 8.89 -8.66 -12.05
N GLY A 279 9.10 -9.96 -12.25
CA GLY A 279 8.94 -10.60 -13.55
C GLY A 279 7.54 -10.50 -14.13
N ALA A 280 6.50 -10.56 -13.30
CA ALA A 280 5.12 -10.35 -13.72
C ALA A 280 4.89 -8.92 -14.23
N PHE A 281 5.42 -7.89 -13.54
CA PHE A 281 5.40 -6.51 -14.03
C PHE A 281 6.13 -6.40 -15.38
N TYR A 282 7.37 -6.87 -15.47
CA TYR A 282 8.17 -6.76 -16.69
C TYR A 282 7.64 -7.54 -17.90
N ALA A 283 6.81 -8.55 -17.67
CA ALA A 283 6.16 -9.30 -18.74
C ALA A 283 4.81 -8.71 -19.16
N ALA A 284 4.19 -7.88 -18.31
CA ALA A 284 2.85 -7.34 -18.54
C ALA A 284 2.81 -6.24 -19.62
N GLN A 285 1.70 -6.18 -20.33
CA GLN A 285 1.34 -5.09 -21.24
C GLN A 285 1.05 -3.79 -20.49
N ALA A 286 0.36 -3.89 -19.37
CA ALA A 286 0.09 -2.84 -18.41
C ALA A 286 -0.35 -3.46 -17.07
N PHE A 287 -0.23 -2.66 -16.01
CA PHE A 287 -0.83 -2.91 -14.72
C PHE A 287 -2.21 -2.27 -14.64
N VAL A 288 -3.22 -2.99 -14.14
CA VAL A 288 -4.60 -2.49 -14.06
C VAL A 288 -5.15 -2.65 -12.66
N LEU A 289 -5.65 -1.55 -12.07
CA LEU A 289 -6.25 -1.55 -10.72
C LEU A 289 -7.51 -0.67 -10.69
N PRO A 290 -8.68 -1.19 -11.05
CA PRO A 290 -9.95 -0.46 -11.07
C PRO A 290 -10.63 -0.47 -9.69
N SER A 291 -9.89 -0.22 -8.63
CA SER A 291 -10.38 -0.30 -7.25
C SER A 291 -11.53 0.65 -6.99
N HIS A 292 -12.53 0.19 -6.22
CA HIS A 292 -13.59 1.06 -5.64
C HIS A 292 -13.07 1.88 -4.46
N GLN A 293 -11.96 1.46 -3.87
CA GLN A 293 -11.26 2.19 -2.82
C GLN A 293 -9.82 1.68 -2.68
N GLU A 294 -8.85 2.58 -2.81
CA GLU A 294 -7.44 2.31 -2.55
C GLU A 294 -6.79 3.54 -1.91
N ASN A 295 -6.18 3.35 -0.74
CA ASN A 295 -5.57 4.49 -0.02
C ASN A 295 -4.29 5.01 -0.69
N PHE A 296 -3.42 4.12 -1.14
CA PHE A 296 -2.16 4.50 -1.78
C PHE A 296 -1.92 3.72 -3.08
N GLY A 297 -2.08 2.40 -3.05
CA GLY A 297 -1.83 1.55 -4.20
C GLY A 297 -0.34 1.28 -4.43
N VAL A 298 0.31 0.62 -3.47
CA VAL A 298 1.75 0.28 -3.57
C VAL A 298 2.08 -0.40 -4.89
N ALA A 299 1.22 -1.30 -5.39
CA ALA A 299 1.44 -1.99 -6.65
C ALA A 299 1.38 -1.05 -7.88
N VAL A 300 0.63 0.07 -7.83
CA VAL A 300 0.66 1.10 -8.87
C VAL A 300 2.04 1.73 -8.92
N VAL A 301 2.57 2.11 -7.78
CA VAL A 301 3.89 2.73 -7.66
C VAL A 301 5.00 1.75 -8.05
N GLU A 302 4.85 0.47 -7.73
CA GLU A 302 5.74 -0.61 -8.19
C GLU A 302 5.71 -0.78 -9.71
N ALA A 303 4.53 -0.67 -10.33
CA ALA A 303 4.39 -0.69 -11.79
C ALA A 303 5.12 0.49 -12.45
N LEU A 304 4.97 1.70 -11.90
CA LEU A 304 5.70 2.90 -12.36
C LEU A 304 7.21 2.70 -12.26
N ALA A 305 7.71 2.14 -11.14
CA ALA A 305 9.12 1.82 -10.95
C ALA A 305 9.65 0.78 -11.95
N CYS A 306 8.78 -0.13 -12.40
CA CYS A 306 9.09 -1.14 -13.41
C CYS A 306 8.94 -0.62 -14.86
N GLU A 307 8.62 0.66 -15.05
CA GLU A 307 8.34 1.23 -16.39
C GLU A 307 7.16 0.52 -17.09
N VAL A 308 6.13 0.19 -16.34
CA VAL A 308 4.91 -0.47 -16.83
C VAL A 308 3.76 0.54 -16.84
N PRO A 309 3.02 0.69 -17.97
CA PRO A 309 1.84 1.53 -18.02
C PRO A 309 0.84 1.19 -16.91
N VAL A 310 0.27 2.20 -16.27
CA VAL A 310 -0.72 2.01 -15.20
C VAL A 310 -2.11 2.49 -15.66
N LEU A 311 -3.11 1.63 -15.44
CA LEU A 311 -4.52 1.91 -15.69
C LEU A 311 -5.24 1.80 -14.36
N ILE A 312 -5.69 2.92 -13.80
CA ILE A 312 -6.29 2.95 -12.46
C ILE A 312 -7.64 3.65 -12.45
N SER A 313 -8.41 3.40 -11.40
CA SER A 313 -9.63 4.17 -11.17
C SER A 313 -9.36 5.49 -10.44
N ASP A 314 -10.32 6.42 -10.51
CA ASP A 314 -10.35 7.67 -9.75
C ASP A 314 -10.63 7.47 -8.23
N LYS A 315 -10.63 6.21 -7.78
CA LYS A 315 -10.74 5.82 -6.36
C LYS A 315 -9.41 5.30 -5.78
N VAL A 316 -8.34 5.31 -6.56
CA VAL A 316 -6.98 5.12 -6.10
C VAL A 316 -6.41 6.49 -5.72
N ASN A 317 -6.18 6.78 -4.44
CA ASN A 317 -5.95 8.15 -3.96
C ASN A 317 -4.70 8.88 -4.52
N ILE A 318 -3.88 8.21 -5.31
CA ILE A 318 -2.76 8.84 -6.06
C ILE A 318 -3.14 9.20 -7.50
N TRP A 319 -4.40 9.03 -7.89
CA TRP A 319 -4.84 9.32 -9.26
C TRP A 319 -4.59 10.77 -9.72
N PRO A 320 -4.71 11.81 -8.84
CA PRO A 320 -4.46 13.18 -9.27
C PRO A 320 -3.01 13.40 -9.71
N GLU A 321 -2.05 12.82 -8.99
CA GLU A 321 -0.62 12.89 -9.31
C GLU A 321 -0.31 12.12 -10.60
N ILE A 322 -0.97 10.96 -10.82
CA ILE A 322 -0.84 10.20 -12.07
C ILE A 322 -1.31 11.01 -13.28
N VAL A 323 -2.45 11.71 -13.15
CA VAL A 323 -2.97 12.58 -14.22
C VAL A 323 -2.08 13.80 -14.42
N GLN A 324 -1.70 14.47 -13.33
CA GLN A 324 -0.84 15.67 -13.38
C GLN A 324 0.48 15.41 -14.10
N ASP A 325 1.09 14.26 -13.81
CA ASP A 325 2.38 13.88 -14.38
C ASP A 325 2.24 13.13 -15.71
N GLN A 326 1.02 12.93 -16.21
CA GLN A 326 0.74 12.13 -17.42
C GLN A 326 1.37 10.72 -17.36
N ALA A 327 1.35 10.13 -16.18
CA ALA A 327 2.05 8.89 -15.84
C ALA A 327 1.22 7.62 -16.06
N GLY A 328 -0.06 7.76 -16.46
CA GLY A 328 -0.98 6.63 -16.66
C GLY A 328 -2.35 7.08 -17.14
N ILE A 329 -3.27 6.11 -17.23
CA ILE A 329 -4.65 6.34 -17.66
C ILE A 329 -5.57 6.17 -16.44
N VAL A 330 -6.44 7.17 -16.23
CA VAL A 330 -7.39 7.17 -15.12
C VAL A 330 -8.81 7.29 -15.67
N ASN A 331 -9.71 6.42 -15.17
CA ASN A 331 -11.13 6.47 -15.46
C ASN A 331 -11.95 6.16 -14.20
N GLU A 332 -13.28 6.16 -14.32
CA GLU A 332 -14.17 5.83 -13.21
C GLU A 332 -14.05 4.33 -12.81
N ASP A 333 -14.37 4.03 -11.56
CA ASP A 333 -14.40 2.67 -10.98
C ASP A 333 -15.62 1.85 -11.45
N THR A 334 -15.77 1.74 -12.78
CA THR A 334 -16.86 1.02 -13.47
C THR A 334 -16.31 0.07 -14.53
N ALA A 335 -17.14 -0.91 -14.95
CA ALA A 335 -16.77 -1.79 -16.07
C ALA A 335 -16.52 -1.00 -17.37
N GLU A 336 -17.29 0.08 -17.61
CA GLU A 336 -17.10 0.98 -18.75
C GLU A 336 -15.79 1.76 -18.64
N GLY A 337 -15.49 2.36 -17.47
CA GLY A 337 -14.25 3.08 -17.23
C GLY A 337 -13.01 2.19 -17.40
N THR A 338 -13.07 0.96 -16.84
CA THR A 338 -12.01 -0.04 -16.99
C THR A 338 -11.81 -0.44 -18.47
N TYR A 339 -12.89 -0.69 -19.18
CA TYR A 339 -12.85 -0.99 -20.62
C TYR A 339 -12.24 0.15 -21.41
N ARG A 340 -12.67 1.39 -21.19
CA ARG A 340 -12.12 2.58 -21.88
C ARG A 340 -10.62 2.72 -21.63
N SER A 341 -10.15 2.52 -20.39
CA SER A 341 -8.71 2.55 -20.07
C SER A 341 -7.92 1.54 -20.90
N MET A 342 -8.42 0.31 -20.99
CA MET A 342 -7.77 -0.77 -21.76
C MET A 342 -7.76 -0.44 -23.25
N VAL A 343 -8.89 -0.02 -23.83
CA VAL A 343 -8.99 0.36 -25.26
C VAL A 343 -8.06 1.53 -25.58
N THR A 344 -8.05 2.58 -24.74
CA THR A 344 -7.17 3.73 -24.92
C THR A 344 -5.71 3.30 -25.02
N LEU A 345 -5.25 2.44 -24.10
CA LEU A 345 -3.87 1.94 -24.14
C LEU A 345 -3.59 1.09 -25.38
N LEU A 346 -4.53 0.21 -25.78
CA LEU A 346 -4.36 -0.66 -26.95
C LEU A 346 -4.32 0.11 -28.26
N ALA A 347 -5.06 1.22 -28.35
CA ALA A 347 -5.09 2.11 -29.50
C ALA A 347 -3.99 3.18 -29.50
N MET A 348 -3.27 3.32 -28.38
CA MET A 348 -2.26 4.37 -28.20
C MET A 348 -1.08 4.16 -29.14
N HIS A 349 -0.64 5.25 -29.78
CA HIS A 349 0.56 5.23 -30.62
C HIS A 349 1.81 4.87 -29.81
N PRO A 350 2.77 4.09 -30.37
CA PRO A 350 3.95 3.66 -29.64
C PRO A 350 4.74 4.77 -28.96
N GLU A 351 4.90 5.93 -29.61
CA GLU A 351 5.60 7.09 -29.05
C GLU A 351 4.88 7.72 -27.85
N GLU A 352 3.54 7.80 -27.91
CA GLU A 352 2.72 8.30 -26.79
C GLU A 352 2.82 7.37 -25.58
N ARG A 353 2.77 6.07 -25.83
CA ARG A 353 2.94 5.06 -24.80
C ARG A 353 4.33 5.14 -24.18
N GLN A 354 5.38 5.33 -24.98
CA GLN A 354 6.74 5.45 -24.47
C GLN A 354 6.91 6.73 -23.62
N ARG A 355 6.29 7.85 -24.01
CA ARG A 355 6.26 9.08 -23.21
C ARG A 355 5.54 8.86 -21.88
N MET A 356 4.37 8.23 -21.89
CA MET A 356 3.64 7.92 -20.65
C MET A 356 4.46 7.05 -19.69
N VAL A 357 5.17 6.05 -20.19
CA VAL A 357 6.07 5.18 -19.40
C VAL A 357 7.23 5.99 -18.81
N ALA A 358 7.86 6.85 -19.60
CA ALA A 358 8.95 7.73 -19.12
C ALA A 358 8.45 8.70 -18.04
N ASN A 359 7.28 9.28 -18.23
CA ASN A 359 6.61 10.13 -17.24
C ASN A 359 6.30 9.33 -15.96
N GLY A 360 5.85 8.09 -16.09
CA GLY A 360 5.62 7.18 -14.96
C GLY A 360 6.85 6.95 -14.10
N LEU A 361 7.99 6.68 -14.72
CA LEU A 361 9.27 6.53 -14.01
C LEU A 361 9.71 7.85 -13.35
N ALA A 362 9.51 8.98 -14.02
CA ALA A 362 9.81 10.30 -13.45
C ALA A 362 8.91 10.61 -12.25
N CYS A 363 7.61 10.33 -12.35
CA CYS A 363 6.64 10.45 -11.26
C CYS A 363 7.05 9.59 -10.05
N PHE A 364 7.43 8.31 -10.29
CA PHE A 364 7.94 7.43 -9.24
C PHE A 364 9.14 8.04 -8.52
N ARG A 365 10.15 8.48 -9.25
CA ARG A 365 11.40 9.04 -8.68
C ARG A 365 11.15 10.32 -7.89
N ALA A 366 10.28 11.19 -8.40
CA ALA A 366 10.00 12.47 -7.78
C ALA A 366 9.12 12.37 -6.53
N ARG A 367 8.15 11.43 -6.51
CA ARG A 367 7.09 11.41 -5.49
C ARG A 367 7.09 10.18 -4.59
N TYR A 368 7.58 9.03 -5.08
CA TYR A 368 7.30 7.73 -4.46
C TYR A 368 8.54 6.88 -4.19
N GLU A 369 9.73 7.41 -4.45
CA GLU A 369 10.96 6.70 -4.11
C GLU A 369 11.17 6.71 -2.58
N MET A 370 11.36 5.53 -2.00
CA MET A 370 11.39 5.34 -0.55
C MET A 370 12.44 6.19 0.16
N ARG A 371 13.58 6.44 -0.47
CA ARG A 371 14.63 7.31 0.10
C ARG A 371 14.16 8.74 0.34
N SER A 372 13.33 9.27 -0.55
CA SER A 372 12.76 10.61 -0.40
C SER A 372 11.77 10.64 0.77
N THR A 373 10.96 9.60 0.92
CA THR A 373 10.05 9.44 2.07
C THR A 373 10.82 9.36 3.39
N ALA A 374 11.88 8.56 3.46
CA ALA A 374 12.69 8.42 4.66
C ALA A 374 13.31 9.77 5.07
N ARG A 375 13.87 10.51 4.10
CA ARG A 375 14.41 11.84 4.36
C ARG A 375 13.36 12.82 4.88
N ALA A 376 12.17 12.85 4.24
CA ALA A 376 11.07 13.71 4.68
C ALA A 376 10.57 13.33 6.09
N LEU A 377 10.64 12.06 6.47
CA LEU A 377 10.34 11.63 7.84
C LEU A 377 11.42 12.08 8.82
N ASP A 378 12.71 11.91 8.48
CA ASP A 378 13.84 12.33 9.34
C ASP A 378 13.79 13.84 9.63
N GLU A 379 13.37 14.67 8.66
CA GLU A 379 13.21 16.13 8.82
C GLU A 379 12.09 16.52 9.83
N LEU A 380 11.24 15.59 10.20
CA LEU A 380 10.21 15.81 11.21
C LEU A 380 10.76 15.67 12.65
N PHE A 381 11.99 15.26 12.86
CA PHE A 381 12.60 15.07 14.17
C PHE A 381 13.86 15.91 14.37
#